data_484c132c9d021b70cc98935651673d9e
#
_entry.id   484c132c9d021b70cc98935651673d9e
#
_cell.length_a   1.000
_cell.length_b   1.000
_cell.length_c   1.000
_cell.angle_alpha   90.00
_cell.angle_beta   90.00
_cell.angle_gamma   90.00
#
_symmetry.space_group_name_H-M   'P 1'
#
loop_
_entity.id
_entity.type
_entity.pdbx_description
1 polymer ?
#
loop_
_entity_poly.entity_id
_entity_poly.type
_entity_poly.pdbx_seq_one_letter_code
_entity_poly.pdbx_strand_id
1 'polypeptide(L)'
;MIKRKVQKRRSEYRLQPEGALARILPAEAGTLNAIILILICLCLAGSVNAQDLRWGGDAEGGAPYLLPNPKNPREIIGFEIDLMNAIGKQLNRKSVFVQNQWDGLIPGLQRGNYDLAVNGIEITEDRKQQVNFSVPYYVCGEQLSVRVGENSINSLADLKGKVVGTLKASLAQRILERVNLESGSRMEIRSYENQNNAYDDLAIGRLDAVLMDWPIAVYYAKPNPKLKFTGPSIERMEYGIAVRKEDAELLKQVNEALLALTKSGELRRIYEKWGIWNAETDQLVAKLSAPVQSGQVYEEFTQNITKKLTWREQLERYKSYLPPLLLVGAPMTLLISVLGMAVAIALGLAVALIYLYAPQPLSWLARAYVELFRGTPLLIQLYLIFYGLPNVGIKLSPLVAAVVGLGLNYAAYEAENYRAGIEAIPRGQMEAALSLGMTRAQSLRHVIVPQAMRLVIPPVTNDFIALFKDSSIVSVITMVELTKVYGQLASTYYDYIGVGVMTAAIYFLMGLPFVRLARWAEKRLATDKRVVVTAKKRWLGVGAKPTEG
;
A
#
# COMPACT_ATOMS: atom_id res chain seq x y z
N MET A 1 -21.48 -54.25 15.44
CA MET A 1 -21.21 -55.35 14.47
C MET A 1 -20.86 -54.82 13.08
N ILE A 2 -20.17 -53.69 12.96
CA ILE A 2 -19.72 -53.06 11.67
C ILE A 2 -18.30 -52.48 11.81
N LYS A 3 -17.38 -53.13 12.54
CA LYS A 3 -15.97 -52.70 12.66
C LYS A 3 -14.93 -53.83 12.37
N ARG A 4 -15.32 -54.89 11.66
CA ARG A 4 -14.43 -56.04 11.38
C ARG A 4 -14.33 -56.46 9.91
N LYS A 5 -14.59 -55.57 8.92
CA LYS A 5 -14.52 -55.93 7.47
C LYS A 5 -13.64 -54.99 6.62
N VAL A 6 -12.84 -54.12 7.16
CA VAL A 6 -11.95 -53.20 6.41
C VAL A 6 -10.45 -53.54 6.55
N GLN A 7 -10.09 -54.58 7.31
CA GLN A 7 -8.66 -54.89 7.61
C GLN A 7 -8.12 -56.15 6.88
N LYS A 8 -8.81 -56.67 5.83
CA LYS A 8 -8.42 -57.90 5.17
C LYS A 8 -8.24 -57.76 3.62
N ARG A 9 -7.91 -56.57 3.10
CA ARG A 9 -7.61 -56.32 1.69
C ARG A 9 -6.39 -55.40 1.46
N ARG A 10 -5.34 -55.50 2.27
CA ARG A 10 -4.07 -54.79 2.08
C ARG A 10 -2.83 -55.67 2.20
N SER A 11 -2.89 -56.94 1.85
CA SER A 11 -1.74 -57.85 1.94
C SER A 11 -1.47 -58.73 0.72
N GLU A 12 -1.91 -58.33 -0.47
CA GLU A 12 -1.53 -59.04 -1.68
C GLU A 12 -1.35 -58.05 -2.83
N TYR A 13 -0.18 -57.39 -2.92
CA TYR A 13 0.46 -56.85 -4.12
C TYR A 13 1.84 -56.29 -3.75
N ARG A 14 2.74 -57.20 -3.37
CA ARG A 14 4.19 -56.96 -3.48
C ARG A 14 4.64 -57.65 -4.76
N LEU A 15 4.69 -56.91 -5.87
CA LEU A 15 5.42 -57.30 -7.05
C LEU A 15 6.88 -56.89 -6.85
N GLN A 16 7.76 -57.88 -6.78
CA GLN A 16 9.22 -57.72 -6.86
C GLN A 16 9.59 -57.24 -8.27
N PRO A 17 10.44 -56.23 -8.43
CA PRO A 17 11.01 -55.86 -9.71
C PRO A 17 12.42 -56.44 -9.84
N GLU A 18 12.54 -57.71 -10.04
CA GLU A 18 13.79 -58.31 -10.55
C GLU A 18 13.46 -59.51 -11.41
N GLY A 19 13.67 -59.41 -12.75
CA GLY A 19 13.75 -60.59 -13.58
C GLY A 19 13.02 -60.65 -14.89
N ALA A 20 12.67 -59.54 -15.56
CA ALA A 20 11.96 -59.65 -16.84
C ALA A 20 12.42 -58.71 -18.00
N LEU A 21 13.62 -58.12 -17.93
CA LEU A 21 14.15 -57.26 -19.00
C LEU A 21 15.48 -57.74 -19.63
N ALA A 22 15.92 -58.99 -19.33
CA ALA A 22 17.22 -59.51 -19.79
C ALA A 22 17.14 -60.56 -20.91
N ARG A 23 16.02 -60.72 -21.61
CA ARG A 23 15.93 -61.73 -22.68
C ARG A 23 15.05 -61.30 -23.85
N ILE A 24 15.27 -60.20 -24.52
CA ILE A 24 14.83 -59.92 -25.89
C ILE A 24 15.61 -58.72 -26.42
N LEU A 25 16.83 -58.88 -26.84
CA LEU A 25 17.48 -58.03 -27.84
C LEU A 25 18.64 -58.80 -28.51
N PRO A 26 18.65 -58.96 -29.83
CA PRO A 26 19.78 -59.53 -30.55
C PRO A 26 20.97 -58.57 -30.53
N ALA A 27 22.20 -59.14 -30.56
CA ALA A 27 23.47 -58.46 -30.39
C ALA A 27 23.83 -57.37 -31.48
N GLU A 28 22.98 -57.13 -32.46
CA GLU A 28 23.22 -56.09 -33.50
C GLU A 28 22.43 -54.80 -33.31
N ALA A 29 21.59 -54.71 -32.27
CA ALA A 29 20.84 -53.48 -31.94
C ALA A 29 21.58 -52.50 -31.00
N GLY A 30 22.75 -52.88 -30.51
CA GLY A 30 23.50 -52.10 -29.50
C GLY A 30 24.04 -50.75 -30.03
N THR A 31 24.44 -50.70 -31.28
CA THR A 31 25.00 -49.46 -31.87
C THR A 31 23.92 -48.48 -32.31
N LEU A 32 22.78 -48.96 -32.82
CA LEU A 32 21.68 -48.13 -33.26
C LEU A 32 20.95 -47.50 -32.04
N ASN A 33 20.74 -48.28 -30.98
CA ASN A 33 20.16 -47.77 -29.72
C ASN A 33 21.10 -46.82 -28.97
N ALA A 34 22.41 -47.03 -29.03
CA ALA A 34 23.38 -46.08 -28.45
C ALA A 34 23.40 -44.77 -29.27
N ILE A 35 23.29 -44.82 -30.58
CA ILE A 35 23.21 -43.61 -31.42
C ILE A 35 21.86 -42.90 -31.20
N ILE A 36 20.75 -43.62 -31.08
CA ILE A 36 19.45 -43.03 -30.76
C ILE A 36 19.44 -42.44 -29.34
N LEU A 37 20.06 -43.09 -28.35
CA LEU A 37 20.20 -42.52 -26.99
C LEU A 37 21.11 -41.29 -26.97
N ILE A 38 22.20 -41.29 -27.72
CA ILE A 38 23.09 -40.13 -27.90
C ILE A 38 22.37 -39.02 -28.65
N LEU A 39 21.57 -39.31 -29.67
CA LEU A 39 20.74 -38.30 -30.36
C LEU A 39 19.62 -37.76 -29.48
N ILE A 40 18.98 -38.61 -28.67
CA ILE A 40 18.00 -38.18 -27.69
C ILE A 40 18.66 -37.34 -26.57
N CYS A 41 19.84 -37.73 -26.07
CA CYS A 41 20.63 -36.94 -25.15
C CYS A 41 21.14 -35.62 -25.77
N LEU A 42 21.52 -35.60 -27.03
CA LEU A 42 21.87 -34.38 -27.78
C LEU A 42 20.64 -33.52 -28.10
N CYS A 43 19.47 -34.09 -28.35
CA CYS A 43 18.21 -33.34 -28.48
C CYS A 43 17.70 -32.85 -27.13
N LEU A 44 17.96 -33.55 -26.02
CA LEU A 44 17.67 -33.08 -24.66
C LEU A 44 18.72 -32.10 -24.12
N ALA A 45 19.97 -32.16 -24.60
CA ALA A 45 21.00 -31.16 -24.32
C ALA A 45 20.85 -29.87 -25.16
N GLY A 46 19.97 -29.87 -26.18
CA GLY A 46 19.77 -28.79 -27.13
C GLY A 46 18.71 -27.75 -26.75
N SER A 47 18.18 -27.74 -25.52
CA SER A 47 17.27 -26.72 -25.04
C SER A 47 17.56 -26.38 -23.58
N VAL A 48 18.73 -25.83 -23.32
CA VAL A 48 18.82 -24.88 -22.20
C VAL A 48 17.97 -23.69 -22.64
N ASN A 49 16.68 -23.73 -22.41
CA ASN A 49 15.85 -22.55 -22.46
C ASN A 49 16.48 -21.57 -21.49
N ALA A 50 17.09 -20.51 -22.01
CA ALA A 50 17.61 -19.44 -21.19
C ALA A 50 16.43 -18.97 -20.31
N GLN A 51 16.53 -19.20 -19.00
CA GLN A 51 15.48 -18.83 -18.05
C GLN A 51 15.15 -17.36 -18.23
N ASP A 52 13.87 -17.01 -18.32
CA ASP A 52 13.42 -15.63 -18.44
C ASP A 52 14.11 -14.76 -17.39
N LEU A 53 14.47 -13.53 -17.75
CA LEU A 53 15.00 -12.52 -16.84
C LEU A 53 13.82 -11.73 -16.26
N ARG A 54 13.34 -12.16 -15.10
CA ARG A 54 12.19 -11.52 -14.44
C ARG A 54 12.67 -10.32 -13.63
N TRP A 55 11.99 -9.19 -13.79
CA TRP A 55 12.35 -7.98 -13.04
C TRP A 55 11.11 -7.22 -12.55
N GLY A 56 11.20 -6.71 -11.32
CA GLY A 56 10.14 -5.97 -10.65
C GLY A 56 10.29 -4.47 -10.86
N GLY A 57 9.17 -3.80 -11.09
CA GLY A 57 9.05 -2.36 -11.17
C GLY A 57 7.62 -1.92 -10.88
N ASP A 58 7.41 -0.62 -10.73
CA ASP A 58 6.11 -0.01 -10.48
C ASP A 58 5.65 0.82 -11.67
N ALA A 59 4.67 0.31 -12.43
CA ALA A 59 4.10 1.04 -13.56
C ALA A 59 3.23 2.23 -13.13
N GLU A 60 2.87 2.33 -11.85
CA GLU A 60 2.22 3.52 -11.27
C GLU A 60 3.26 4.60 -10.91
N GLY A 61 4.54 4.24 -10.85
CA GLY A 61 5.67 5.15 -10.69
C GLY A 61 5.82 6.19 -11.81
N GLY A 62 5.21 5.95 -12.98
CA GLY A 62 4.95 6.90 -14.04
C GLY A 62 6.14 7.20 -14.96
N ALA A 63 5.88 8.17 -15.84
CA ALA A 63 6.88 8.61 -16.83
C ALA A 63 8.09 9.30 -16.15
N PRO A 64 9.29 9.08 -16.69
CA PRO A 64 9.63 8.28 -17.88
C PRO A 64 10.02 6.83 -17.57
N TYR A 65 9.96 6.38 -16.31
CA TYR A 65 10.44 5.08 -15.86
C TYR A 65 9.61 3.94 -16.43
N LEU A 66 8.40 3.83 -15.94
CA LEU A 66 7.42 2.80 -16.29
C LEU A 66 6.03 3.43 -16.31
N LEU A 67 5.31 3.27 -17.42
CA LEU A 67 3.96 3.81 -17.55
C LEU A 67 3.16 2.96 -18.55
N PRO A 68 1.82 2.90 -18.40
CA PRO A 68 0.96 2.32 -19.43
C PRO A 68 1.10 3.10 -20.75
N ASN A 69 1.21 2.38 -21.85
CA ASN A 69 1.24 2.98 -23.19
C ASN A 69 -0.10 3.70 -23.47
N PRO A 70 -0.10 5.02 -23.76
CA PRO A 70 -1.33 5.75 -24.02
C PRO A 70 -2.16 5.22 -25.20
N LYS A 71 -1.51 4.54 -26.16
CA LYS A 71 -2.17 3.92 -27.32
C LYS A 71 -2.67 2.51 -27.05
N ASN A 72 -2.06 1.80 -26.09
CA ASN A 72 -2.42 0.46 -25.68
C ASN A 72 -2.18 0.27 -24.18
N PRO A 73 -3.14 0.56 -23.31
CA PRO A 73 -2.96 0.54 -21.84
C PRO A 73 -2.56 -0.81 -21.23
N ARG A 74 -2.63 -1.89 -22.01
CA ARG A 74 -2.15 -3.23 -21.59
C ARG A 74 -0.64 -3.40 -21.73
N GLU A 75 0.01 -2.51 -22.45
CA GLU A 75 1.45 -2.49 -22.67
C GLU A 75 2.09 -1.47 -21.74
N ILE A 76 3.14 -1.86 -21.04
CA ILE A 76 3.96 -0.97 -20.25
C ILE A 76 5.15 -0.52 -21.09
N ILE A 77 5.42 0.78 -21.10
CA ILE A 77 6.53 1.42 -21.78
C ILE A 77 7.34 2.24 -20.77
N GLY A 78 8.54 2.62 -21.13
CA GLY A 78 9.41 3.45 -20.30
C GLY A 78 10.88 3.24 -20.67
N PHE A 79 11.75 4.15 -20.24
CA PHE A 79 13.18 3.99 -20.54
C PHE A 79 13.76 2.74 -19.85
N GLU A 80 13.20 2.32 -18.72
CA GLU A 80 13.65 1.11 -18.03
C GLU A 80 13.13 -0.18 -18.69
N ILE A 81 11.98 -0.15 -19.37
CA ILE A 81 11.56 -1.23 -20.26
C ILE A 81 12.59 -1.40 -21.40
N ASP A 82 12.96 -0.28 -22.06
CA ASP A 82 13.95 -0.32 -23.13
C ASP A 82 15.32 -0.79 -22.61
N LEU A 83 15.74 -0.32 -21.44
CA LEU A 83 16.97 -0.74 -20.76
C LEU A 83 16.97 -2.25 -20.46
N MET A 84 15.92 -2.74 -19.83
CA MET A 84 15.83 -4.16 -19.45
C MET A 84 15.71 -5.08 -20.65
N ASN A 85 15.05 -4.64 -21.73
CA ASN A 85 15.03 -5.36 -23.00
C ASN A 85 16.43 -5.43 -23.62
N ALA A 86 17.19 -4.33 -23.58
CA ALA A 86 18.57 -4.30 -24.07
C ALA A 86 19.49 -5.21 -23.25
N ILE A 87 19.37 -5.19 -21.91
CA ILE A 87 20.09 -6.11 -21.01
C ILE A 87 19.71 -7.56 -21.31
N GLY A 88 18.42 -7.86 -21.41
CA GLY A 88 17.94 -9.21 -21.74
C GLY A 88 18.53 -9.73 -23.06
N LYS A 89 18.60 -8.86 -24.07
CA LYS A 89 19.24 -9.17 -25.36
C LYS A 89 20.74 -9.49 -25.22
N GLN A 90 21.47 -8.72 -24.42
CA GLN A 90 22.90 -8.98 -24.14
C GLN A 90 23.11 -10.31 -23.42
N LEU A 91 22.20 -10.69 -22.51
CA LEU A 91 22.26 -11.93 -21.76
C LEU A 91 21.64 -13.13 -22.48
N ASN A 92 21.11 -12.94 -23.69
CA ASN A 92 20.32 -13.95 -24.42
C ASN A 92 19.17 -14.52 -23.59
N ARG A 93 18.51 -13.67 -22.79
CA ARG A 93 17.36 -13.99 -21.91
C ARG A 93 16.19 -13.06 -22.26
N LYS A 94 14.97 -13.60 -22.24
CA LYS A 94 13.77 -12.78 -22.41
C LYS A 94 13.55 -11.92 -21.16
N SER A 95 13.48 -10.61 -21.33
CA SER A 95 13.11 -9.66 -20.29
C SER A 95 11.60 -9.78 -19.98
N VAL A 96 11.23 -10.01 -18.73
CA VAL A 96 9.85 -10.15 -18.28
C VAL A 96 9.59 -9.22 -17.11
N PHE A 97 8.76 -8.20 -17.36
CA PHE A 97 8.33 -7.25 -16.35
C PHE A 97 7.34 -7.88 -15.37
N VAL A 98 7.51 -7.61 -14.07
CA VAL A 98 6.62 -8.04 -12.98
C VAL A 98 6.19 -6.79 -12.20
N GLN A 99 4.89 -6.46 -12.26
CA GLN A 99 4.34 -5.33 -11.51
C GLN A 99 4.49 -5.54 -10.00
N ASN A 100 5.00 -4.53 -9.31
CA ASN A 100 4.98 -4.42 -7.85
C ASN A 100 4.91 -2.94 -7.46
N GLN A 101 4.41 -2.63 -6.28
CA GLN A 101 4.41 -1.26 -5.76
C GLN A 101 5.83 -0.84 -5.35
N TRP A 102 6.12 0.46 -5.45
CA TRP A 102 7.42 1.05 -5.18
C TRP A 102 8.03 0.61 -3.84
N ASP A 103 7.28 0.74 -2.75
CA ASP A 103 7.75 0.39 -1.40
C ASP A 103 7.87 -1.14 -1.18
N GLY A 104 7.29 -1.93 -2.07
CA GLY A 104 7.37 -3.39 -2.08
C GLY A 104 8.50 -3.98 -2.95
N LEU A 105 9.25 -3.15 -3.71
CA LEU A 105 10.23 -3.65 -4.68
C LEU A 105 11.39 -4.43 -4.03
N ILE A 106 12.05 -3.87 -3.05
CA ILE A 106 13.16 -4.57 -2.36
C ILE A 106 12.65 -5.82 -1.60
N PRO A 107 11.57 -5.75 -0.80
CA PRO A 107 10.99 -6.94 -0.20
C PRO A 107 10.55 -8.02 -1.19
N GLY A 108 10.02 -7.62 -2.35
CA GLY A 108 9.62 -8.55 -3.42
C GLY A 108 10.82 -9.27 -4.04
N LEU A 109 11.92 -8.55 -4.24
CA LEU A 109 13.19 -9.10 -4.72
C LEU A 109 13.75 -10.13 -3.72
N GLN A 110 13.79 -9.80 -2.44
CA GLN A 110 14.27 -10.69 -1.37
C GLN A 110 13.44 -11.98 -1.26
N ARG A 111 12.13 -11.92 -1.52
CA ARG A 111 11.24 -13.10 -1.56
C ARG A 111 11.35 -13.94 -2.84
N GLY A 112 12.13 -13.49 -3.83
CA GLY A 112 12.28 -14.20 -5.11
C GLY A 112 11.08 -14.07 -6.06
N ASN A 113 10.24 -13.05 -5.88
CA ASN A 113 9.13 -12.78 -6.80
C ASN A 113 9.65 -12.46 -8.21
N TYR A 114 10.85 -11.92 -8.32
CA TYR A 114 11.62 -11.62 -9.55
C TYR A 114 13.11 -11.68 -9.25
N ASP A 115 13.94 -11.60 -10.28
CA ASP A 115 15.41 -11.76 -10.19
C ASP A 115 16.12 -10.42 -9.99
N LEU A 116 15.53 -9.34 -10.51
CA LEU A 116 16.05 -7.97 -10.47
C LEU A 116 14.95 -7.01 -10.05
N ALA A 117 15.30 -5.87 -9.42
CA ALA A 117 14.38 -4.76 -9.22
C ALA A 117 14.95 -3.50 -9.87
N VAL A 118 14.10 -2.81 -10.67
CA VAL A 118 14.48 -1.65 -11.49
C VAL A 118 13.32 -0.67 -11.49
N ASN A 119 13.55 0.54 -10.99
CA ASN A 119 12.53 1.63 -10.97
C ASN A 119 13.12 2.94 -10.45
N GLY A 120 14.23 3.42 -11.03
CA GLY A 120 14.93 4.58 -10.48
C GLY A 120 15.41 4.37 -9.04
N ILE A 121 15.83 3.14 -8.70
CA ILE A 121 16.20 2.81 -7.31
C ILE A 121 17.54 3.44 -7.01
N GLU A 122 17.54 4.43 -6.11
CA GLU A 122 18.75 5.14 -5.70
C GLU A 122 19.67 4.21 -4.90
N ILE A 123 20.96 4.24 -5.24
CA ILE A 123 22.00 3.50 -4.53
C ILE A 123 22.31 4.23 -3.22
N THR A 124 21.73 3.77 -2.12
CA THR A 124 21.95 4.32 -0.77
C THR A 124 22.58 3.29 0.15
N GLU A 125 23.29 3.74 1.20
CA GLU A 125 23.94 2.83 2.15
C GLU A 125 22.94 1.91 2.85
N ASP A 126 21.76 2.42 3.20
CA ASP A 126 20.71 1.60 3.84
C ASP A 126 20.21 0.50 2.90
N ARG A 127 20.03 0.80 1.60
CA ARG A 127 19.61 -0.19 0.60
C ARG A 127 20.70 -1.19 0.29
N LYS A 128 21.98 -0.76 0.27
CA LYS A 128 23.13 -1.66 0.13
C LYS A 128 23.22 -2.71 1.25
N GLN A 129 22.68 -2.42 2.43
CA GLN A 129 22.60 -3.42 3.50
C GLN A 129 21.62 -4.55 3.18
N GLN A 130 20.62 -4.30 2.35
CA GLN A 130 19.52 -5.20 2.04
C GLN A 130 19.73 -6.00 0.75
N VAL A 131 20.30 -5.37 -0.28
CA VAL A 131 20.48 -5.92 -1.63
C VAL A 131 21.83 -5.49 -2.19
N ASN A 132 22.27 -6.15 -3.26
CA ASN A 132 23.38 -5.70 -4.07
C ASN A 132 22.86 -4.80 -5.20
N PHE A 133 23.71 -3.87 -5.67
CA PHE A 133 23.40 -3.00 -6.79
C PHE A 133 24.37 -3.21 -7.95
N SER A 134 23.88 -3.07 -9.17
CA SER A 134 24.73 -2.97 -10.34
C SER A 134 25.60 -1.69 -10.29
N VAL A 135 26.54 -1.58 -11.22
CA VAL A 135 27.10 -0.26 -11.57
C VAL A 135 25.95 0.70 -11.88
N PRO A 136 26.08 1.99 -11.56
CA PRO A 136 25.01 2.94 -11.86
C PRO A 136 24.67 2.94 -13.35
N TYR A 137 23.37 2.91 -13.67
CA TYR A 137 22.91 3.02 -15.05
C TYR A 137 22.46 4.45 -15.40
N TYR A 138 22.08 5.26 -14.41
CA TYR A 138 21.64 6.63 -14.60
C TYR A 138 22.07 7.52 -13.43
N VAL A 139 22.26 8.81 -13.70
CA VAL A 139 22.60 9.82 -12.69
C VAL A 139 21.75 11.05 -12.88
N CYS A 140 21.18 11.55 -11.81
CA CYS A 140 20.46 12.82 -11.77
C CYS A 140 20.56 13.45 -10.39
N GLY A 141 19.89 14.56 -10.18
CA GLY A 141 19.63 15.16 -8.87
C GLY A 141 18.14 15.39 -8.67
N GLU A 142 17.77 15.83 -7.48
CA GLU A 142 16.41 16.26 -7.18
C GLU A 142 16.14 17.65 -7.75
N GLN A 143 14.94 17.86 -8.27
CA GLN A 143 14.51 19.13 -8.82
C GLN A 143 13.37 19.73 -8.01
N LEU A 144 13.58 20.96 -7.55
CA LEU A 144 12.55 21.74 -6.90
C LEU A 144 11.64 22.38 -7.96
N SER A 145 10.32 22.21 -7.77
CA SER A 145 9.30 22.76 -8.66
C SER A 145 8.33 23.62 -7.85
N VAL A 146 7.91 24.75 -8.41
CA VAL A 146 6.99 25.71 -7.79
C VAL A 146 5.98 26.23 -8.82
N ARG A 147 4.94 26.93 -8.38
CA ARG A 147 4.03 27.63 -9.29
C ARG A 147 4.75 28.77 -10.02
N VAL A 148 4.34 29.09 -11.24
CA VAL A 148 4.97 30.12 -12.09
C VAL A 148 5.05 31.50 -11.39
N GLY A 149 4.07 31.87 -10.56
CA GLY A 149 4.06 33.13 -9.80
C GLY A 149 4.92 33.12 -8.52
N GLU A 150 5.47 31.97 -8.11
CA GLU A 150 6.29 31.87 -6.91
C GLU A 150 7.75 32.24 -7.23
N ASN A 151 8.30 33.24 -6.56
CA ASN A 151 9.68 33.71 -6.75
C ASN A 151 10.50 33.76 -5.45
N SER A 152 9.88 33.44 -4.30
CA SER A 152 10.57 33.45 -3.01
C SER A 152 11.28 32.13 -2.69
N ILE A 153 10.96 31.05 -3.42
CA ILE A 153 11.52 29.72 -3.19
C ILE A 153 12.54 29.42 -4.30
N ASN A 154 13.83 29.37 -3.98
CA ASN A 154 14.92 29.09 -4.89
C ASN A 154 15.91 28.03 -4.35
N SER A 155 15.73 27.61 -3.10
CA SER A 155 16.59 26.61 -2.46
C SER A 155 15.83 25.86 -1.36
N LEU A 156 16.43 24.82 -0.79
CA LEU A 156 15.87 24.09 0.36
C LEU A 156 15.73 25.00 1.60
N ALA A 157 16.59 26.02 1.74
CA ALA A 157 16.54 26.96 2.87
C ALA A 157 15.26 27.82 2.85
N ASP A 158 14.72 28.10 1.66
CA ASP A 158 13.51 28.94 1.49
C ASP A 158 12.23 28.17 1.80
N LEU A 159 12.32 26.87 2.06
CA LEU A 159 11.17 26.00 2.39
C LEU A 159 10.71 26.12 3.84
N LYS A 160 11.33 26.96 4.64
CA LYS A 160 10.96 27.17 6.04
C LYS A 160 9.51 27.60 6.19
N GLY A 161 8.72 26.80 6.94
CA GLY A 161 7.30 27.04 7.19
C GLY A 161 6.40 26.80 5.95
N LYS A 162 6.92 26.23 4.89
CA LYS A 162 6.20 25.90 3.65
C LYS A 162 5.64 24.47 3.69
N VAL A 163 4.65 24.22 2.83
CA VAL A 163 4.08 22.90 2.61
C VAL A 163 4.72 22.31 1.36
N VAL A 164 5.50 21.24 1.53
CA VAL A 164 6.33 20.65 0.45
C VAL A 164 5.87 19.22 0.16
N GLY A 165 5.58 18.96 -1.11
CA GLY A 165 5.20 17.64 -1.61
C GLY A 165 6.42 16.83 -2.08
N THR A 166 6.38 15.53 -1.88
CA THR A 166 7.39 14.59 -2.39
C THR A 166 6.81 13.19 -2.53
N LEU A 167 7.54 12.29 -3.20
CA LEU A 167 7.17 10.88 -3.29
C LEU A 167 7.51 10.15 -1.99
N LYS A 168 6.62 9.28 -1.54
CA LYS A 168 6.82 8.44 -0.34
C LYS A 168 8.02 7.52 -0.51
N ALA A 169 8.81 7.38 0.55
CA ALA A 169 10.00 6.52 0.59
C ALA A 169 11.10 6.83 -0.45
N SER A 170 11.06 8.02 -1.06
CA SER A 170 12.08 8.51 -1.99
C SER A 170 13.27 9.16 -1.26
N LEU A 171 14.36 9.41 -2.00
CA LEU A 171 15.48 10.19 -1.48
C LEU A 171 15.05 11.65 -1.21
N ALA A 172 14.21 12.23 -2.07
CA ALA A 172 13.65 13.55 -1.88
C ALA A 172 12.95 13.70 -0.51
N GLN A 173 12.17 12.71 -0.08
CA GLN A 173 11.56 12.71 1.25
C GLN A 173 12.63 12.77 2.35
N ARG A 174 13.67 11.95 2.25
CA ARG A 174 14.76 11.92 3.26
C ARG A 174 15.55 13.22 3.30
N ILE A 175 15.79 13.85 2.16
CA ILE A 175 16.43 15.16 2.08
C ILE A 175 15.60 16.21 2.82
N LEU A 176 14.29 16.28 2.55
CA LEU A 176 13.39 17.22 3.23
C LEU A 176 13.32 16.97 4.74
N GLU A 177 13.22 15.71 5.16
CA GLU A 177 13.20 15.33 6.58
C GLU A 177 14.52 15.72 7.28
N ARG A 178 15.67 15.47 6.65
CA ARG A 178 16.99 15.87 7.18
C ARG A 178 17.09 17.39 7.33
N VAL A 179 16.74 18.14 6.29
CA VAL A 179 16.77 19.61 6.31
C VAL A 179 15.83 20.15 7.40
N ASN A 180 14.68 19.53 7.58
CA ASN A 180 13.71 19.92 8.62
C ASN A 180 14.27 19.71 10.04
N LEU A 181 14.99 18.60 10.25
CA LEU A 181 15.66 18.30 11.53
C LEU A 181 16.85 19.24 11.80
N GLU A 182 17.73 19.40 10.82
CA GLU A 182 18.99 20.16 10.97
C GLU A 182 18.77 21.67 11.10
N SER A 183 17.86 22.23 10.30
CA SER A 183 17.60 23.67 10.27
C SER A 183 16.48 24.14 11.17
N GLY A 184 15.71 23.22 11.81
CA GLY A 184 14.50 23.55 12.54
C GLY A 184 13.47 24.28 11.68
N SER A 185 13.42 23.97 10.39
CA SER A 185 12.70 24.72 9.35
C SER A 185 11.18 24.67 9.49
N ARG A 186 10.63 23.72 10.27
CA ARG A 186 9.17 23.51 10.45
C ARG A 186 8.41 23.42 9.12
N MET A 187 9.02 22.76 8.09
CA MET A 187 8.31 22.42 6.87
C MET A 187 7.21 21.42 7.18
N GLU A 188 6.04 21.55 6.54
CA GLU A 188 5.06 20.48 6.44
C GLU A 188 5.38 19.62 5.23
N ILE A 189 5.89 18.40 5.44
CA ILE A 189 6.23 17.48 4.35
C ILE A 189 5.03 16.59 4.08
N ARG A 190 4.51 16.63 2.84
CA ARG A 190 3.43 15.75 2.36
C ARG A 190 3.99 14.72 1.40
N SER A 191 3.94 13.46 1.81
CA SER A 191 4.37 12.34 0.98
C SER A 191 3.20 11.71 0.23
N TYR A 192 3.40 11.48 -1.07
CA TYR A 192 2.41 10.96 -2.01
C TYR A 192 2.79 9.55 -2.46
N GLU A 193 1.80 8.71 -2.77
CA GLU A 193 2.04 7.38 -3.35
C GLU A 193 2.41 7.48 -4.83
N ASN A 194 1.98 8.54 -5.52
CA ASN A 194 2.36 8.82 -6.91
C ASN A 194 2.61 10.32 -7.15
N GLN A 195 3.44 10.61 -8.14
CA GLN A 195 3.91 11.95 -8.47
C GLN A 195 2.82 12.87 -9.04
N ASN A 196 1.84 12.32 -9.78
CA ASN A 196 0.77 13.12 -10.39
C ASN A 196 0.03 13.93 -9.33
N ASN A 197 -0.35 13.28 -8.23
CA ASN A 197 -1.10 13.91 -7.16
C ASN A 197 -0.32 15.05 -6.50
N ALA A 198 1.00 14.93 -6.36
CA ALA A 198 1.83 15.98 -5.80
C ALA A 198 1.88 17.21 -6.73
N TYR A 199 2.08 17.01 -8.04
CA TYR A 199 2.10 18.12 -9.00
C TYR A 199 0.73 18.74 -9.20
N ASP A 200 -0.35 17.97 -9.14
CA ASP A 200 -1.72 18.49 -9.17
C ASP A 200 -2.00 19.36 -7.95
N ASP A 201 -1.61 18.91 -6.76
CA ASP A 201 -1.75 19.68 -5.52
C ASP A 201 -0.90 20.95 -5.53
N LEU A 202 0.31 20.91 -6.12
CA LEU A 202 1.13 22.08 -6.35
C LEU A 202 0.43 23.07 -7.30
N ALA A 203 -0.09 22.59 -8.43
CA ALA A 203 -0.72 23.42 -9.46
C ALA A 203 -2.00 24.12 -8.96
N ILE A 204 -2.72 23.51 -8.02
CA ILE A 204 -3.93 24.08 -7.40
C ILE A 204 -3.66 24.84 -6.09
N GLY A 205 -2.39 24.90 -5.64
CA GLY A 205 -1.97 25.69 -4.47
C GLY A 205 -2.23 25.05 -3.12
N ARG A 206 -2.32 23.72 -3.06
CA ARG A 206 -2.28 22.96 -1.78
C ARG A 206 -0.88 22.77 -1.25
N LEU A 207 0.13 22.85 -2.14
CA LEU A 207 1.55 22.81 -1.83
C LEU A 207 2.19 24.13 -2.25
N ASP A 208 3.28 24.49 -1.58
CA ASP A 208 4.13 25.62 -1.96
C ASP A 208 5.23 25.19 -2.94
N ALA A 209 5.77 23.98 -2.76
CA ALA A 209 6.79 23.39 -3.60
C ALA A 209 6.64 21.86 -3.69
N VAL A 210 7.27 21.26 -4.69
CA VAL A 210 7.47 19.82 -4.83
C VAL A 210 8.95 19.55 -5.10
N LEU A 211 9.51 18.59 -4.37
CA LEU A 211 10.86 18.07 -4.60
C LEU A 211 10.76 16.65 -5.09
N MET A 212 11.28 16.38 -6.29
CA MET A 212 11.30 15.05 -6.92
C MET A 212 12.47 14.93 -7.88
N ASP A 213 12.81 13.69 -8.21
CA ASP A 213 13.82 13.34 -9.20
C ASP A 213 13.67 14.14 -10.49
N TRP A 214 14.78 14.62 -11.02
CA TRP A 214 14.79 15.43 -12.25
C TRP A 214 14.02 14.79 -13.43
N PRO A 215 14.11 13.48 -13.73
CA PRO A 215 13.32 12.88 -14.80
C PRO A 215 11.80 13.00 -14.57
N ILE A 216 11.33 12.82 -13.34
CA ILE A 216 9.91 13.01 -12.98
C ILE A 216 9.51 14.48 -13.19
N ALA A 217 10.32 15.42 -12.71
CA ALA A 217 10.04 16.84 -12.85
C ALA A 217 9.94 17.26 -14.33
N VAL A 218 10.81 16.71 -15.21
CA VAL A 218 10.77 16.96 -16.66
C VAL A 218 9.46 16.50 -17.29
N TYR A 219 8.87 15.40 -16.82
CA TYR A 219 7.66 14.86 -17.41
C TYR A 219 6.36 15.46 -16.85
N TYR A 220 6.35 15.87 -15.58
CA TYR A 220 5.13 16.30 -14.89
C TYR A 220 5.06 17.79 -14.58
N ALA A 221 6.19 18.42 -14.22
CA ALA A 221 6.21 19.86 -13.94
C ALA A 221 6.47 20.69 -15.20
N LYS A 222 7.47 20.32 -15.99
CA LYS A 222 7.88 21.12 -17.17
C LYS A 222 6.77 21.34 -18.21
N PRO A 223 5.93 20.33 -18.54
CA PRO A 223 4.83 20.53 -19.48
C PRO A 223 3.64 21.32 -18.91
N ASN A 224 3.55 21.46 -17.57
CA ASN A 224 2.43 22.14 -16.94
C ASN A 224 2.65 23.66 -16.94
N PRO A 225 1.83 24.45 -17.65
CA PRO A 225 2.04 25.90 -17.78
C PRO A 225 1.88 26.67 -16.45
N LYS A 226 1.33 26.05 -15.41
CA LYS A 226 1.21 26.64 -14.06
C LYS A 226 2.43 26.45 -13.20
N LEU A 227 3.39 25.59 -13.64
CA LEU A 227 4.55 25.18 -12.85
C LEU A 227 5.86 25.61 -13.53
N LYS A 228 6.90 25.77 -12.72
CA LYS A 228 8.27 26.03 -13.18
C LYS A 228 9.27 25.33 -12.27
N PHE A 229 10.45 25.05 -12.81
CA PHE A 229 11.61 24.66 -12.00
C PHE A 229 12.18 25.89 -11.30
N THR A 230 12.74 25.67 -10.12
CA THR A 230 13.46 26.69 -9.36
C THR A 230 14.70 26.10 -8.73
N GLY A 231 15.71 26.94 -8.51
CA GLY A 231 16.98 26.54 -7.93
C GLY A 231 17.82 25.58 -8.79
N PRO A 232 19.02 25.23 -8.32
CA PRO A 232 19.87 24.21 -8.94
C PRO A 232 19.36 22.80 -8.63
N SER A 233 19.89 21.81 -9.37
CA SER A 233 19.77 20.39 -9.02
C SER A 233 20.33 20.16 -7.60
N ILE A 234 19.58 19.42 -6.79
CA ILE A 234 19.87 19.15 -5.38
C ILE A 234 20.34 17.72 -5.25
N GLU A 235 21.44 17.50 -4.58
CA GLU A 235 22.06 16.19 -4.33
C GLU A 235 22.12 15.27 -5.57
N ARG A 236 23.32 14.91 -5.95
CA ARG A 236 23.55 13.95 -7.02
C ARG A 236 23.20 12.55 -6.51
N MET A 237 22.38 11.83 -7.25
CA MET A 237 22.00 10.45 -6.96
C MET A 237 22.34 9.53 -8.14
N GLU A 238 22.60 8.28 -7.84
CA GLU A 238 22.91 7.24 -8.80
C GLU A 238 21.83 6.15 -8.70
N TYR A 239 21.25 5.75 -9.84
CA TYR A 239 20.31 4.64 -9.92
C TYR A 239 21.03 3.35 -10.26
N GLY A 240 20.70 2.27 -9.53
CA GLY A 240 21.23 0.94 -9.74
C GLY A 240 20.13 -0.11 -9.89
N ILE A 241 20.45 -1.17 -10.61
CA ILE A 241 19.62 -2.36 -10.66
C ILE A 241 19.89 -3.16 -9.38
N ALA A 242 18.84 -3.40 -8.59
CA ALA A 242 18.97 -4.18 -7.37
C ALA A 242 18.90 -5.69 -7.66
N VAL A 243 19.79 -6.44 -6.99
CA VAL A 243 19.95 -7.90 -7.12
C VAL A 243 20.03 -8.50 -5.71
N ARG A 244 19.51 -9.70 -5.49
CA ARG A 244 19.67 -10.37 -4.19
C ARG A 244 21.14 -10.57 -3.85
N LYS A 245 21.47 -10.60 -2.56
CA LYS A 245 22.86 -10.71 -2.09
C LYS A 245 23.52 -12.02 -2.50
N GLU A 246 22.76 -13.09 -2.58
CA GLU A 246 23.20 -14.42 -3.01
C GLU A 246 23.43 -14.56 -4.51
N ASP A 247 22.88 -13.66 -5.34
CA ASP A 247 22.92 -13.75 -6.81
C ASP A 247 24.13 -13.00 -7.42
N ALA A 248 25.33 -13.21 -6.89
CA ALA A 248 26.54 -12.51 -7.32
C ALA A 248 26.86 -12.72 -8.81
N GLU A 249 26.58 -13.91 -9.36
CA GLU A 249 26.82 -14.20 -10.77
C GLU A 249 25.88 -13.42 -11.69
N LEU A 250 24.61 -13.31 -11.31
CA LEU A 250 23.64 -12.47 -12.04
C LEU A 250 24.03 -11.00 -12.00
N LEU A 251 24.50 -10.51 -10.85
CA LEU A 251 25.00 -9.13 -10.73
C LEU A 251 26.18 -8.87 -11.66
N LYS A 252 27.13 -9.79 -11.76
CA LYS A 252 28.25 -9.70 -12.68
C LYS A 252 27.79 -9.63 -14.13
N GLN A 253 26.87 -10.51 -14.53
CA GLN A 253 26.31 -10.52 -15.89
C GLN A 253 25.57 -9.20 -16.20
N VAL A 254 24.78 -8.67 -15.29
CA VAL A 254 24.09 -7.38 -15.44
C VAL A 254 25.09 -6.24 -15.59
N ASN A 255 26.17 -6.22 -14.81
CA ASN A 255 27.23 -5.21 -14.91
C ASN A 255 27.95 -5.28 -16.26
N GLU A 256 28.31 -6.46 -16.73
CA GLU A 256 28.92 -6.66 -18.05
C GLU A 256 28.00 -6.19 -19.18
N ALA A 257 26.69 -6.48 -19.09
CA ALA A 257 25.70 -6.01 -20.05
C ALA A 257 25.59 -4.47 -20.04
N LEU A 258 25.50 -3.83 -18.88
CA LEU A 258 25.46 -2.36 -18.74
C LEU A 258 26.70 -1.70 -19.36
N LEU A 259 27.88 -2.23 -19.07
CA LEU A 259 29.14 -1.73 -19.66
C LEU A 259 29.15 -1.91 -21.18
N ALA A 260 28.65 -3.02 -21.71
CA ALA A 260 28.54 -3.24 -23.16
C ALA A 260 27.56 -2.24 -23.80
N LEU A 261 26.39 -1.99 -23.19
CA LEU A 261 25.41 -1.01 -23.67
C LEU A 261 25.98 0.43 -23.62
N THR A 262 26.78 0.75 -22.61
CA THR A 262 27.47 2.02 -22.49
C THR A 262 28.46 2.19 -23.63
N LYS A 263 29.36 1.23 -23.87
CA LYS A 263 30.38 1.26 -24.92
C LYS A 263 29.78 1.29 -26.32
N SER A 264 28.67 0.62 -26.57
CA SER A 264 27.99 0.63 -27.88
C SER A 264 27.20 1.92 -28.15
N GLY A 265 27.04 2.79 -27.16
CA GLY A 265 26.18 3.97 -27.21
C GLY A 265 24.68 3.68 -27.18
N GLU A 266 24.27 2.44 -26.95
CA GLU A 266 22.86 2.04 -26.86
C GLU A 266 22.19 2.70 -25.65
N LEU A 267 22.88 2.74 -24.50
CA LEU A 267 22.40 3.38 -23.29
C LEU A 267 22.08 4.86 -23.52
N ARG A 268 22.99 5.59 -24.22
CA ARG A 268 22.76 6.98 -24.60
C ARG A 268 21.55 7.14 -25.51
N ARG A 269 21.38 6.27 -26.53
CA ARG A 269 20.22 6.28 -27.43
C ARG A 269 18.90 6.09 -26.68
N ILE A 270 18.87 5.21 -25.68
CA ILE A 270 17.70 5.03 -24.83
C ILE A 270 17.36 6.32 -24.12
N TYR A 271 18.32 6.97 -23.46
CA TYR A 271 18.06 8.20 -22.69
C TYR A 271 17.71 9.40 -23.58
N GLU A 272 18.33 9.53 -24.74
CA GLU A 272 17.96 10.57 -25.73
C GLU A 272 16.54 10.35 -26.27
N LYS A 273 16.15 9.10 -26.56
CA LYS A 273 14.79 8.74 -26.97
C LYS A 273 13.73 9.21 -25.95
N TRP A 274 14.06 9.11 -24.66
CA TRP A 274 13.15 9.51 -23.58
C TRP A 274 13.35 10.95 -23.09
N GLY A 275 14.25 11.73 -23.71
CA GLY A 275 14.49 13.13 -23.37
C GLY A 275 15.09 13.35 -21.98
N ILE A 276 15.75 12.34 -21.43
CA ILE A 276 16.34 12.35 -20.08
C ILE A 276 17.87 12.32 -20.09
N TRP A 277 18.52 12.52 -21.25
CA TRP A 277 19.96 12.70 -21.28
C TRP A 277 20.36 14.00 -20.59
N ASN A 278 21.31 13.95 -19.66
CA ASN A 278 21.79 15.10 -18.91
C ASN A 278 23.32 15.08 -18.77
N ALA A 279 23.90 16.20 -18.33
CA ALA A 279 25.36 16.36 -18.21
C ALA A 279 25.97 15.42 -17.14
N GLU A 280 25.21 15.06 -16.10
CA GLU A 280 25.70 14.18 -15.04
C GLU A 280 25.75 12.73 -15.52
N THR A 281 24.77 12.29 -16.30
CA THR A 281 24.77 10.99 -16.98
C THR A 281 25.87 10.94 -18.07
N ASP A 282 26.16 12.04 -18.76
CA ASP A 282 27.28 12.11 -19.71
C ASP A 282 28.64 11.86 -19.04
N GLN A 283 28.86 12.46 -17.87
CA GLN A 283 30.04 12.21 -17.04
C GLN A 283 30.13 10.76 -16.54
N LEU A 284 28.98 10.15 -16.13
CA LEU A 284 28.91 8.75 -15.75
C LEU A 284 29.34 7.85 -16.92
N VAL A 285 28.76 8.05 -18.09
CA VAL A 285 29.07 7.26 -19.29
C VAL A 285 30.55 7.40 -19.68
N ALA A 286 31.11 8.60 -19.61
CA ALA A 286 32.56 8.82 -19.85
C ALA A 286 33.42 8.06 -18.82
N LYS A 287 33.04 8.09 -17.54
CA LYS A 287 33.73 7.35 -16.48
C LYS A 287 33.63 5.82 -16.65
N LEU A 288 32.46 5.30 -17.00
CA LEU A 288 32.25 3.86 -17.24
C LEU A 288 32.92 3.36 -18.53
N SER A 289 33.16 4.23 -19.49
CA SER A 289 33.86 3.92 -20.75
C SER A 289 35.40 3.93 -20.65
N ALA A 290 35.94 4.50 -19.57
CA ALA A 290 37.37 4.40 -19.27
C ALA A 290 37.75 2.96 -18.84
N PRO A 291 38.99 2.47 -19.13
CA PRO A 291 39.42 1.17 -18.68
C PRO A 291 39.43 1.14 -17.14
N VAL A 292 38.47 0.43 -16.57
CA VAL A 292 38.34 0.24 -15.12
C VAL A 292 39.41 -0.74 -14.67
N GLN A 293 40.30 -0.32 -13.76
CA GLN A 293 41.06 -1.27 -12.95
C GLN A 293 40.06 -2.03 -12.07
N SER A 294 39.70 -3.23 -12.49
CA SER A 294 38.73 -4.11 -11.86
C SER A 294 39.31 -4.70 -10.59
N GLY A 295 39.09 -4.11 -9.44
CA GLY A 295 39.54 -4.69 -8.16
C GLY A 295 39.07 -3.88 -6.97
N GLN A 296 39.42 -2.61 -6.88
CA GLN A 296 39.20 -1.83 -5.66
C GLN A 296 37.73 -1.53 -5.33
N VAL A 297 36.91 -1.24 -6.31
CA VAL A 297 35.49 -0.90 -6.08
C VAL A 297 34.68 -2.12 -5.63
N TYR A 298 35.00 -3.30 -6.12
CA TYR A 298 34.33 -4.55 -5.72
C TYR A 298 34.73 -5.01 -4.32
N GLU A 299 36.00 -4.82 -3.92
CA GLU A 299 36.49 -5.20 -2.59
C GLU A 299 36.01 -4.24 -1.49
N GLU A 300 35.98 -2.92 -1.74
CA GLU A 300 35.33 -1.95 -0.86
C GLU A 300 33.82 -2.23 -0.72
N PHE A 301 33.18 -2.62 -1.80
CA PHE A 301 31.76 -2.95 -1.85
C PHE A 301 31.45 -4.20 -1.01
N THR A 302 32.26 -5.28 -1.12
CA THR A 302 32.02 -6.53 -0.38
C THR A 302 32.31 -6.40 1.11
N GLN A 303 33.24 -5.55 1.52
CA GLN A 303 33.57 -5.33 2.95
C GLN A 303 32.49 -4.55 3.70
N ASN A 304 31.74 -3.66 3.03
CA ASN A 304 30.67 -2.86 3.64
C ASN A 304 29.32 -3.59 3.74
N ILE A 305 29.14 -4.71 3.04
CA ILE A 305 27.85 -5.41 2.87
C ILE A 305 27.53 -6.39 4.03
N THR A 306 28.51 -6.81 4.85
CA THR A 306 28.35 -7.94 5.78
C THR A 306 27.97 -7.57 7.20
N LYS A 307 27.71 -6.31 7.54
CA LYS A 307 27.36 -5.92 8.91
C LYS A 307 25.90 -6.28 9.26
N LYS A 308 25.69 -7.50 9.75
CA LYS A 308 24.45 -7.83 10.45
C LYS A 308 24.37 -7.00 11.74
N LEU A 309 23.27 -6.25 11.91
CA LEU A 309 23.02 -5.53 13.15
C LEU A 309 23.01 -6.51 14.34
N THR A 310 23.70 -6.18 15.39
CA THR A 310 23.61 -6.92 16.65
C THR A 310 22.21 -6.72 17.26
N TRP A 311 21.78 -7.64 18.14
CA TRP A 311 20.48 -7.52 18.82
C TRP A 311 20.33 -6.20 19.62
N ARG A 312 21.44 -5.64 20.13
CA ARG A 312 21.47 -4.36 20.84
C ARG A 312 21.22 -3.18 19.90
N GLU A 313 21.88 -3.16 18.75
CA GLU A 313 21.64 -2.14 17.70
C GLU A 313 20.21 -2.21 17.17
N GLN A 314 19.66 -3.42 17.05
CA GLN A 314 18.25 -3.63 16.67
C GLN A 314 17.30 -3.06 17.73
N LEU A 315 17.58 -3.29 19.02
CA LEU A 315 16.75 -2.78 20.11
C LEU A 315 16.76 -1.24 20.19
N GLU A 316 17.93 -0.61 20.01
CA GLU A 316 18.03 0.85 19.95
C GLU A 316 17.26 1.42 18.75
N ARG A 317 17.31 0.75 17.61
CA ARG A 317 16.51 1.08 16.44
C ARG A 317 15.01 1.02 16.76
N TYR A 318 14.52 -0.02 17.42
CA TYR A 318 13.11 -0.11 17.83
C TYR A 318 12.71 0.99 18.81
N LYS A 319 13.56 1.40 19.72
CA LYS A 319 13.30 2.55 20.58
C LYS A 319 13.12 3.85 19.78
N SER A 320 13.88 4.02 18.69
CA SER A 320 13.76 5.21 17.83
C SER A 320 12.45 5.26 17.03
N TYR A 321 11.77 4.12 16.82
CA TYR A 321 10.48 4.06 16.14
C TYR A 321 9.30 4.50 17.03
N LEU A 322 9.43 4.38 18.35
CA LEU A 322 8.34 4.68 19.29
C LEU A 322 7.87 6.15 19.27
N PRO A 323 8.76 7.17 19.31
CA PRO A 323 8.31 8.55 19.31
C PRO A 323 7.44 8.93 18.09
N PRO A 324 7.81 8.68 16.83
CA PRO A 324 6.94 9.02 15.70
C PRO A 324 5.61 8.23 15.71
N LEU A 325 5.61 6.97 16.12
CA LEU A 325 4.39 6.18 16.21
C LEU A 325 3.45 6.70 17.31
N LEU A 326 3.98 7.00 18.53
CA LEU A 326 3.18 7.37 19.70
C LEU A 326 2.83 8.85 19.76
N LEU A 327 3.71 9.74 19.29
CA LEU A 327 3.53 11.19 19.43
C LEU A 327 2.94 11.85 18.18
N VAL A 328 3.07 11.22 17.02
CA VAL A 328 2.54 11.73 15.75
C VAL A 328 1.40 10.85 15.24
N GLY A 329 1.67 9.58 14.97
CA GLY A 329 0.69 8.67 14.35
C GLY A 329 -0.52 8.41 15.23
N ALA A 330 -0.32 7.93 16.46
CA ALA A 330 -1.40 7.51 17.34
C ALA A 330 -2.38 8.64 17.74
N PRO A 331 -1.94 9.86 18.12
CA PRO A 331 -2.86 10.95 18.42
C PRO A 331 -3.68 11.39 17.21
N MET A 332 -3.09 11.38 16.02
CA MET A 332 -3.79 11.76 14.79
C MET A 332 -4.85 10.73 14.39
N THR A 333 -4.53 9.44 14.47
CA THR A 333 -5.51 8.35 14.28
C THR A 333 -6.71 8.53 15.22
N LEU A 334 -6.46 8.81 16.50
CA LEU A 334 -7.53 9.02 17.48
C LEU A 334 -8.35 10.27 17.17
N LEU A 335 -7.69 11.38 16.85
CA LEU A 335 -8.36 12.65 16.50
C LEU A 335 -9.30 12.48 15.31
N ILE A 336 -8.82 11.87 14.22
CA ILE A 336 -9.61 11.63 13.01
C ILE A 336 -10.80 10.73 13.34
N SER A 337 -10.59 9.68 14.12
CA SER A 337 -11.64 8.74 14.49
C SER A 337 -12.74 9.38 15.32
N VAL A 338 -12.37 10.20 16.31
CA VAL A 338 -13.34 10.90 17.16
C VAL A 338 -14.12 11.95 16.37
N LEU A 339 -13.44 12.76 15.56
CA LEU A 339 -14.09 13.78 14.74
C LEU A 339 -14.98 13.15 13.64
N GLY A 340 -14.48 12.11 12.97
CA GLY A 340 -15.25 11.36 11.97
C GLY A 340 -16.52 10.76 12.56
N MET A 341 -16.42 10.15 13.75
CA MET A 341 -17.59 9.57 14.43
C MET A 341 -18.57 10.64 14.92
N ALA A 342 -18.09 11.78 15.38
CA ALA A 342 -18.97 12.89 15.76
C ALA A 342 -19.80 13.37 14.56
N VAL A 343 -19.19 13.51 13.39
CA VAL A 343 -19.90 13.82 12.14
C VAL A 343 -20.87 12.69 11.76
N ALA A 344 -20.42 11.43 11.85
CA ALA A 344 -21.26 10.26 11.53
C ALA A 344 -22.51 10.19 12.40
N ILE A 345 -22.40 10.40 13.69
CA ILE A 345 -23.54 10.40 14.64
C ILE A 345 -24.51 11.53 14.31
N ALA A 346 -24.00 12.77 14.15
CA ALA A 346 -24.86 13.92 13.91
C ALA A 346 -25.59 13.82 12.56
N LEU A 347 -24.85 13.53 11.49
CA LEU A 347 -25.42 13.40 10.14
C LEU A 347 -26.28 12.15 10.01
N GLY A 348 -25.85 11.01 10.57
CA GLY A 348 -26.60 9.76 10.53
C GLY A 348 -27.97 9.87 11.21
N LEU A 349 -28.02 10.56 12.36
CA LEU A 349 -29.31 10.85 13.03
C LEU A 349 -30.20 11.72 12.16
N ALA A 350 -29.66 12.79 11.54
CA ALA A 350 -30.43 13.65 10.66
C ALA A 350 -30.98 12.87 9.45
N VAL A 351 -30.13 12.04 8.82
CA VAL A 351 -30.53 11.19 7.68
C VAL A 351 -31.59 10.18 8.08
N ALA A 352 -31.48 9.54 9.25
CA ALA A 352 -32.47 8.58 9.75
C ALA A 352 -33.84 9.26 9.97
N LEU A 353 -33.85 10.45 10.56
CA LEU A 353 -35.10 11.19 10.79
C LEU A 353 -35.75 11.62 9.46
N ILE A 354 -34.94 12.07 8.49
CA ILE A 354 -35.43 12.39 7.14
C ILE A 354 -35.97 11.14 6.46
N TYR A 355 -35.27 10.04 6.54
CA TYR A 355 -35.67 8.75 5.96
C TYR A 355 -37.06 8.29 6.50
N LEU A 356 -37.28 8.40 7.83
CA LEU A 356 -38.47 7.89 8.50
C LEU A 356 -39.68 8.85 8.41
N TYR A 357 -39.43 10.16 8.46
CA TYR A 357 -40.51 11.13 8.73
C TYR A 357 -40.70 12.20 7.67
N ALA A 358 -39.73 12.39 6.77
CA ALA A 358 -39.87 13.42 5.74
C ALA A 358 -40.79 12.97 4.59
N PRO A 359 -41.48 13.90 3.94
CA PRO A 359 -42.26 13.61 2.73
C PRO A 359 -41.32 13.29 1.56
N GLN A 360 -41.85 12.55 0.57
CA GLN A 360 -41.17 12.43 -0.72
C GLN A 360 -41.13 13.79 -1.43
N PRO A 361 -40.04 14.14 -2.12
CA PRO A 361 -38.88 13.32 -2.52
C PRO A 361 -37.72 13.25 -1.48
N LEU A 362 -37.81 13.95 -0.35
CA LEU A 362 -36.69 14.09 0.61
C LEU A 362 -36.32 12.76 1.26
N SER A 363 -37.33 11.95 1.62
CA SER A 363 -37.05 10.59 2.14
C SER A 363 -36.39 9.68 1.10
N TRP A 364 -36.69 9.88 -0.20
CA TRP A 364 -36.02 9.16 -1.28
C TRP A 364 -34.53 9.54 -1.40
N LEU A 365 -34.20 10.83 -1.27
CA LEU A 365 -32.81 11.28 -1.25
C LEU A 365 -32.02 10.70 -0.07
N ALA A 366 -32.64 10.62 1.11
CA ALA A 366 -32.02 10.00 2.27
C ALA A 366 -31.71 8.50 2.03
N ARG A 367 -32.63 7.77 1.40
CA ARG A 367 -32.43 6.36 1.00
C ARG A 367 -31.28 6.22 0.00
N ALA A 368 -31.32 7.03 -1.06
CA ALA A 368 -30.29 7.02 -2.09
C ALA A 368 -28.89 7.31 -1.51
N TYR A 369 -28.80 8.25 -0.56
CA TYR A 369 -27.57 8.52 0.18
C TYR A 369 -27.06 7.28 0.93
N VAL A 370 -27.93 6.63 1.71
CA VAL A 370 -27.56 5.43 2.49
C VAL A 370 -27.10 4.30 1.57
N GLU A 371 -27.85 4.03 0.49
CA GLU A 371 -27.49 2.99 -0.49
C GLU A 371 -26.17 3.30 -1.20
N LEU A 372 -25.94 4.56 -1.61
CA LEU A 372 -24.74 4.98 -2.30
C LEU A 372 -23.49 4.81 -1.41
N PHE A 373 -23.53 5.38 -0.19
CA PHE A 373 -22.36 5.37 0.68
C PHE A 373 -22.06 3.99 1.27
N ARG A 374 -23.06 3.16 1.53
CA ARG A 374 -22.87 1.75 1.94
C ARG A 374 -22.53 0.83 0.78
N GLY A 375 -22.92 1.18 -0.43
CA GLY A 375 -22.66 0.38 -1.64
C GLY A 375 -21.34 0.68 -2.33
N THR A 376 -20.59 1.70 -1.90
CA THR A 376 -19.32 2.09 -2.51
C THR A 376 -18.16 1.98 -1.50
N PRO A 377 -16.94 1.58 -1.94
CA PRO A 377 -15.79 1.46 -1.06
C PRO A 377 -15.36 2.82 -0.48
N LEU A 378 -15.08 2.87 0.82
CA LEU A 378 -14.59 4.07 1.52
C LEU A 378 -13.34 4.67 0.84
N LEU A 379 -12.43 3.85 0.37
CA LEU A 379 -11.22 4.28 -0.33
C LEU A 379 -11.57 5.15 -1.56
N ILE A 380 -12.54 4.72 -2.37
CA ILE A 380 -12.97 5.46 -3.57
C ILE A 380 -13.64 6.78 -3.19
N GLN A 381 -14.44 6.77 -2.11
CA GLN A 381 -15.05 7.99 -1.58
C GLN A 381 -13.99 9.01 -1.15
N LEU A 382 -12.94 8.57 -0.45
CA LEU A 382 -11.81 9.41 -0.04
C LEU A 382 -11.07 9.99 -1.25
N TYR A 383 -10.81 9.19 -2.29
CA TYR A 383 -10.19 9.69 -3.52
C TYR A 383 -11.06 10.74 -4.23
N LEU A 384 -12.36 10.51 -4.34
CA LEU A 384 -13.27 11.48 -4.95
C LEU A 384 -13.34 12.78 -4.13
N ILE A 385 -13.37 12.69 -2.80
CA ILE A 385 -13.41 13.87 -1.92
C ILE A 385 -12.09 14.64 -1.99
N PHE A 386 -10.95 13.97 -1.97
CA PHE A 386 -9.66 14.65 -1.87
C PHE A 386 -9.09 15.07 -3.23
N TYR A 387 -9.12 14.19 -4.23
CA TYR A 387 -8.56 14.44 -5.58
C TYR A 387 -9.62 14.83 -6.61
N GLY A 388 -10.88 14.42 -6.43
CA GLY A 388 -11.96 14.72 -7.37
C GLY A 388 -12.58 16.11 -7.19
N LEU A 389 -12.92 16.52 -5.96
CA LEU A 389 -13.56 17.81 -5.68
C LEU A 389 -12.78 19.05 -6.17
N PRO A 390 -11.44 19.07 -6.19
CA PRO A 390 -10.69 20.19 -6.76
C PRO A 390 -11.03 20.52 -8.22
N ASN A 391 -11.46 19.53 -9.01
CA ASN A 391 -11.89 19.77 -10.39
C ASN A 391 -13.14 20.66 -10.51
N VAL A 392 -13.94 20.72 -9.43
CA VAL A 392 -15.11 21.62 -9.33
C VAL A 392 -14.87 22.82 -8.40
N GLY A 393 -13.59 23.08 -8.07
CA GLY A 393 -13.17 24.26 -7.30
C GLY A 393 -13.17 24.09 -5.77
N ILE A 394 -13.54 22.92 -5.23
CA ILE A 394 -13.58 22.67 -3.78
C ILE A 394 -12.28 21.99 -3.35
N LYS A 395 -11.47 22.68 -2.54
CA LYS A 395 -10.19 22.19 -2.01
C LYS A 395 -10.30 21.94 -0.52
N LEU A 396 -10.10 20.69 -0.09
CA LEU A 396 -10.09 20.31 1.33
C LEU A 396 -8.67 20.00 1.77
N SER A 397 -8.33 20.32 3.02
CA SER A 397 -7.09 19.84 3.63
C SER A 397 -7.19 18.33 3.88
N PRO A 398 -6.05 17.60 4.00
CA PRO A 398 -6.08 16.15 4.26
C PRO A 398 -6.91 15.79 5.51
N LEU A 399 -6.78 16.54 6.60
CA LEU A 399 -7.54 16.32 7.83
C LEU A 399 -9.05 16.49 7.60
N VAL A 400 -9.46 17.56 6.94
CA VAL A 400 -10.89 17.83 6.67
C VAL A 400 -11.44 16.76 5.72
N ALA A 401 -10.70 16.39 4.68
CA ALA A 401 -11.10 15.33 3.75
C ALA A 401 -11.24 13.97 4.44
N ALA A 402 -10.32 13.63 5.35
CA ALA A 402 -10.38 12.42 6.16
C ALA A 402 -11.63 12.40 7.06
N VAL A 403 -11.86 13.47 7.82
CA VAL A 403 -13.01 13.58 8.74
C VAL A 403 -14.34 13.56 7.98
N VAL A 404 -14.43 14.31 6.86
CA VAL A 404 -15.63 14.34 6.02
C VAL A 404 -15.87 13.00 5.35
N GLY A 405 -14.84 12.37 4.79
CA GLY A 405 -14.97 11.08 4.10
C GLY A 405 -15.40 9.95 5.03
N LEU A 406 -14.73 9.81 6.17
CA LEU A 406 -15.13 8.85 7.22
C LEU A 406 -16.50 9.20 7.78
N GLY A 407 -16.76 10.46 8.09
CA GLY A 407 -18.02 10.92 8.63
C GLY A 407 -19.21 10.66 7.69
N LEU A 408 -19.08 10.94 6.40
CA LEU A 408 -20.11 10.64 5.40
C LEU A 408 -20.33 9.15 5.23
N ASN A 409 -19.26 8.37 5.15
CA ASN A 409 -19.39 6.92 5.02
C ASN A 409 -20.11 6.32 6.24
N TYR A 410 -19.63 6.60 7.44
CA TYR A 410 -20.21 6.05 8.66
C TYR A 410 -21.57 6.64 9.02
N ALA A 411 -21.91 7.86 8.59
CA ALA A 411 -23.26 8.41 8.76
C ALA A 411 -24.34 7.57 8.05
N ALA A 412 -24.00 6.91 6.95
CA ALA A 412 -24.91 6.01 6.28
C ALA A 412 -25.18 4.72 7.09
N TYR A 413 -24.15 4.19 7.78
CA TYR A 413 -24.30 3.06 8.70
C TYR A 413 -25.07 3.47 9.95
N GLU A 414 -24.75 4.64 10.53
CA GLU A 414 -25.46 5.16 11.69
C GLU A 414 -26.93 5.47 11.39
N ALA A 415 -27.24 6.01 10.20
CA ALA A 415 -28.61 6.24 9.80
C ALA A 415 -29.46 4.95 9.81
N GLU A 416 -28.87 3.85 9.36
CA GLU A 416 -29.51 2.54 9.37
C GLU A 416 -29.65 1.97 10.78
N ASN A 417 -28.62 2.14 11.64
CA ASN A 417 -28.70 1.76 13.05
C ASN A 417 -29.81 2.50 13.79
N TYR A 418 -29.93 3.82 13.57
CA TYR A 418 -31.01 4.62 14.17
C TYR A 418 -32.37 4.23 13.63
N ARG A 419 -32.51 4.04 12.32
CA ARG A 419 -33.75 3.58 11.69
C ARG A 419 -34.20 2.24 12.29
N ALA A 420 -33.31 1.26 12.28
CA ALA A 420 -33.60 -0.07 12.82
C ALA A 420 -33.96 -0.04 14.31
N GLY A 421 -33.25 0.76 15.11
CA GLY A 421 -33.52 0.91 16.53
C GLY A 421 -34.87 1.56 16.82
N ILE A 422 -35.30 2.54 16.03
CA ILE A 422 -36.62 3.19 16.18
C ILE A 422 -37.74 2.25 15.73
N GLU A 423 -37.59 1.58 14.59
CA GLU A 423 -38.57 0.65 14.05
C GLU A 423 -38.73 -0.64 14.89
N ALA A 424 -37.71 -1.02 15.64
CA ALA A 424 -37.77 -2.17 16.55
C ALA A 424 -38.67 -1.94 17.76
N ILE A 425 -39.08 -0.70 18.07
CA ILE A 425 -39.99 -0.41 19.18
C ILE A 425 -41.42 -0.76 18.76
N PRO A 426 -42.13 -1.64 19.53
CA PRO A 426 -43.49 -2.03 19.21
C PRO A 426 -44.43 -0.83 19.16
N ARG A 427 -45.26 -0.76 18.12
CA ARG A 427 -46.22 0.36 17.90
C ARG A 427 -47.13 0.59 19.12
N GLY A 428 -47.46 -0.46 19.84
CA GLY A 428 -48.26 -0.38 21.08
C GLY A 428 -47.65 0.49 22.18
N GLN A 429 -46.33 0.71 22.18
CA GLN A 429 -45.65 1.64 23.12
C GLN A 429 -46.05 3.09 22.84
N MET A 430 -46.12 3.46 21.57
CA MET A 430 -46.58 4.79 21.15
C MET A 430 -48.09 4.94 21.45
N GLU A 431 -48.90 3.96 21.11
CA GLU A 431 -50.34 3.98 21.32
C GLU A 431 -50.69 4.06 22.81
N ALA A 432 -50.01 3.29 23.65
CA ALA A 432 -50.20 3.34 25.11
C ALA A 432 -49.83 4.72 25.70
N ALA A 433 -48.72 5.32 25.25
CA ALA A 433 -48.32 6.65 25.69
C ALA A 433 -49.34 7.73 25.29
N LEU A 434 -49.85 7.67 24.06
CA LEU A 434 -50.90 8.58 23.59
C LEU A 434 -52.20 8.39 24.37
N SER A 435 -52.58 7.15 24.70
CA SER A 435 -53.76 6.85 25.50
C SER A 435 -53.68 7.36 26.94
N LEU A 436 -52.47 7.53 27.45
CA LEU A 436 -52.20 8.18 28.74
C LEU A 436 -52.20 9.72 28.68
N GLY A 437 -52.59 10.29 27.53
CA GLY A 437 -52.67 11.75 27.34
C GLY A 437 -51.34 12.44 26.96
N MET A 438 -50.29 11.68 26.66
CA MET A 438 -49.03 12.24 26.19
C MET A 438 -49.18 12.77 24.75
N THR A 439 -48.58 13.91 24.46
CA THR A 439 -48.41 14.37 23.06
C THR A 439 -47.43 13.45 22.33
N ARG A 440 -47.44 13.44 20.99
CA ARG A 440 -46.48 12.67 20.18
C ARG A 440 -45.01 13.01 20.54
N ALA A 441 -44.69 14.29 20.76
CA ALA A 441 -43.36 14.71 21.17
C ALA A 441 -42.96 14.20 22.55
N GLN A 442 -43.91 14.20 23.52
CA GLN A 442 -43.67 13.64 24.85
C GLN A 442 -43.48 12.11 24.78
N SER A 443 -44.34 11.42 24.02
CA SER A 443 -44.22 9.97 23.80
C SER A 443 -42.89 9.59 23.18
N LEU A 444 -42.45 10.31 22.14
CA LEU A 444 -41.12 10.11 21.55
C LEU A 444 -40.00 10.34 22.58
N ARG A 445 -40.01 11.47 23.29
CA ARG A 445 -38.93 11.84 24.21
C ARG A 445 -38.82 10.94 25.45
N HIS A 446 -39.94 10.54 26.01
CA HIS A 446 -39.93 9.86 27.31
C HIS A 446 -40.15 8.34 27.20
N VAL A 447 -40.71 7.83 26.10
CA VAL A 447 -41.00 6.41 25.93
C VAL A 447 -40.18 5.77 24.82
N ILE A 448 -40.23 6.31 23.58
CA ILE A 448 -39.64 5.66 22.42
C ILE A 448 -38.11 5.86 22.38
N VAL A 449 -37.63 7.10 22.49
CA VAL A 449 -36.19 7.40 22.37
C VAL A 449 -35.36 6.67 23.43
N PRO A 450 -35.73 6.62 24.74
CA PRO A 450 -34.95 5.88 25.73
C PRO A 450 -34.88 4.38 25.46
N GLN A 451 -35.93 3.79 24.88
CA GLN A 451 -35.93 2.39 24.48
C GLN A 451 -35.10 2.16 23.22
N ALA A 452 -35.26 3.01 22.17
CA ALA A 452 -34.50 2.94 20.95
C ALA A 452 -32.98 3.11 21.19
N MET A 453 -32.57 4.05 22.07
CA MET A 453 -31.16 4.27 22.42
C MET A 453 -30.52 3.02 23.04
N ARG A 454 -31.25 2.21 23.80
CA ARG A 454 -30.71 0.95 24.30
C ARG A 454 -30.39 -0.08 23.22
N LEU A 455 -31.10 -0.03 22.11
CA LEU A 455 -30.89 -0.89 20.95
C LEU A 455 -29.79 -0.34 20.02
N VAL A 456 -29.66 0.99 19.95
CA VAL A 456 -28.75 1.69 19.04
C VAL A 456 -27.32 1.82 19.59
N ILE A 457 -27.14 2.05 20.89
CA ILE A 457 -25.80 2.30 21.47
C ILE A 457 -24.81 1.14 21.21
N PRO A 458 -25.16 -0.16 21.34
CA PRO A 458 -24.23 -1.24 21.05
C PRO A 458 -23.70 -1.24 19.61
N PRO A 459 -24.53 -1.21 18.54
CA PRO A 459 -24.02 -1.14 17.17
C PRO A 459 -23.21 0.14 16.90
N VAL A 460 -23.63 1.32 17.36
CA VAL A 460 -22.88 2.57 17.23
C VAL A 460 -21.48 2.45 17.86
N THR A 461 -21.36 1.82 19.02
CA THR A 461 -20.05 1.60 19.66
C THR A 461 -19.17 0.63 18.85
N ASN A 462 -19.76 -0.37 18.23
CA ASN A 462 -19.04 -1.29 17.35
C ASN A 462 -18.59 -0.59 16.06
N ASP A 463 -19.43 0.28 15.49
CA ASP A 463 -19.10 1.08 14.33
C ASP A 463 -17.97 2.08 14.62
N PHE A 464 -17.89 2.63 15.84
CA PHE A 464 -16.72 3.43 16.25
C PHE A 464 -15.43 2.61 16.24
N ILE A 465 -15.47 1.34 16.69
CA ILE A 465 -14.29 0.45 16.66
C ILE A 465 -13.89 0.13 15.21
N ALA A 466 -14.87 -0.03 14.31
CA ALA A 466 -14.63 -0.23 12.88
C ALA A 466 -14.02 1.04 12.26
N LEU A 467 -14.63 2.20 12.45
CA LEU A 467 -14.13 3.50 11.98
C LEU A 467 -12.69 3.78 12.47
N PHE A 468 -12.40 3.46 13.74
CA PHE A 468 -11.04 3.59 14.30
C PHE A 468 -10.00 2.77 13.53
N LYS A 469 -10.36 1.59 13.03
CA LYS A 469 -9.47 0.78 12.18
C LYS A 469 -9.43 1.32 10.74
N ASP A 470 -10.58 1.71 10.21
CA ASP A 470 -10.72 2.24 8.85
C ASP A 470 -10.07 3.61 8.68
N SER A 471 -9.79 4.32 9.79
CA SER A 471 -8.97 5.54 9.75
C SER A 471 -7.57 5.30 9.18
N SER A 472 -7.09 4.06 9.15
CA SER A 472 -5.84 3.68 8.47
C SER A 472 -5.86 3.94 6.96
N ILE A 473 -7.05 3.90 6.34
CA ILE A 473 -7.22 4.10 4.89
C ILE A 473 -6.94 5.56 4.50
N VAL A 474 -7.06 6.52 5.43
CA VAL A 474 -6.80 7.94 5.09
C VAL A 474 -5.33 8.24 4.80
N SER A 475 -4.44 7.30 5.05
CA SER A 475 -3.02 7.39 4.64
C SER A 475 -2.87 7.64 3.13
N VAL A 476 -3.79 7.12 2.30
CA VAL A 476 -3.79 7.28 0.84
C VAL A 476 -4.05 8.71 0.36
N ILE A 477 -4.67 9.55 1.18
CA ILE A 477 -4.89 10.98 0.91
C ILE A 477 -3.87 11.87 1.63
N THR A 478 -2.64 11.38 1.78
CA THR A 478 -1.50 12.07 2.41
C THR A 478 -1.65 12.39 3.89
N MET A 479 -2.68 11.88 4.56
CA MET A 479 -2.89 12.11 5.98
C MET A 479 -1.86 11.35 6.81
N VAL A 480 -1.08 12.07 7.62
CA VAL A 480 -0.06 11.46 8.49
C VAL A 480 -0.72 10.97 9.78
N GLU A 481 -1.15 9.73 9.75
CA GLU A 481 -1.70 8.99 10.89
C GLU A 481 -0.83 7.74 11.15
N LEU A 482 -1.23 6.86 12.03
CA LEU A 482 -0.38 5.76 12.52
C LEU A 482 0.08 4.80 11.39
N THR A 483 -0.79 4.50 10.40
CA THR A 483 -0.43 3.65 9.25
C THR A 483 0.52 4.36 8.28
N LYS A 484 0.35 5.67 8.09
CA LYS A 484 1.29 6.46 7.28
C LYS A 484 2.68 6.49 7.92
N VAL A 485 2.75 6.69 9.25
CA VAL A 485 4.02 6.64 9.99
C VAL A 485 4.65 5.25 9.90
N TYR A 486 3.84 4.17 10.02
CA TYR A 486 4.30 2.81 9.75
C TYR A 486 4.94 2.68 8.38
N GLY A 487 4.24 3.11 7.33
CA GLY A 487 4.74 3.02 5.96
C GLY A 487 6.07 3.76 5.76
N GLN A 488 6.20 4.97 6.31
CA GLN A 488 7.42 5.77 6.27
C GLN A 488 8.59 5.07 6.97
N LEU A 489 8.39 4.60 8.20
CA LEU A 489 9.44 3.89 8.95
C LEU A 489 9.81 2.55 8.30
N ALA A 490 8.81 1.77 7.88
CA ALA A 490 9.02 0.46 7.28
C ALA A 490 9.82 0.55 5.97
N SER A 491 9.51 1.53 5.12
CA SER A 491 10.23 1.72 3.86
C SER A 491 11.61 2.36 4.07
N THR A 492 11.76 3.31 5.01
CA THR A 492 13.04 3.95 5.31
C THR A 492 14.07 2.95 5.85
N TYR A 493 13.64 2.09 6.78
CA TYR A 493 14.54 1.14 7.46
C TYR A 493 14.44 -0.30 6.93
N TYR A 494 13.59 -0.55 5.93
CA TYR A 494 13.28 -1.89 5.38
C TYR A 494 12.90 -2.92 6.46
N ASP A 495 12.26 -2.44 7.54
CA ASP A 495 11.83 -3.27 8.68
C ASP A 495 10.30 -3.34 8.76
N TYR A 496 9.69 -4.01 7.80
CA TYR A 496 8.24 -4.16 7.71
C TYR A 496 7.66 -4.99 8.86
N ILE A 497 8.42 -5.98 9.36
CA ILE A 497 7.97 -6.85 10.44
C ILE A 497 8.07 -6.14 11.78
N GLY A 498 9.23 -5.59 12.12
CA GLY A 498 9.46 -4.94 13.42
C GLY A 498 8.54 -3.74 13.63
N VAL A 499 8.53 -2.80 12.67
CA VAL A 499 7.63 -1.64 12.72
C VAL A 499 6.16 -2.08 12.66
N GLY A 500 5.82 -3.11 11.84
CA GLY A 500 4.46 -3.62 11.69
C GLY A 500 3.91 -4.21 12.98
N VAL A 501 4.70 -5.03 13.69
CA VAL A 501 4.31 -5.58 15.01
C VAL A 501 4.11 -4.48 16.04
N MET A 502 5.01 -3.48 16.07
CA MET A 502 4.87 -2.33 16.98
C MET A 502 3.61 -1.52 16.67
N THR A 503 3.35 -1.23 15.41
CA THR A 503 2.15 -0.49 14.97
C THR A 503 0.87 -1.26 15.29
N ALA A 504 0.85 -2.56 15.02
CA ALA A 504 -0.28 -3.42 15.36
C ALA A 504 -0.52 -3.48 16.88
N ALA A 505 0.54 -3.54 17.68
CA ALA A 505 0.44 -3.47 19.13
C ALA A 505 -0.13 -2.13 19.62
N ILE A 506 0.27 -1.01 19.01
CA ILE A 506 -0.25 0.32 19.34
C ILE A 506 -1.75 0.41 18.98
N TYR A 507 -2.16 -0.01 17.76
CA TYR A 507 -3.58 -0.09 17.38
C TYR A 507 -4.38 -0.95 18.35
N PHE A 508 -3.85 -2.11 18.72
CA PHE A 508 -4.51 -3.01 19.67
C PHE A 508 -4.69 -2.35 21.04
N LEU A 509 -3.62 -1.77 21.58
CA LEU A 509 -3.67 -1.10 22.90
C LEU A 509 -4.62 0.10 22.90
N MET A 510 -4.61 0.92 21.85
CA MET A 510 -5.53 2.05 21.68
C MET A 510 -6.98 1.59 21.52
N GLY A 511 -7.22 0.46 20.87
CA GLY A 511 -8.56 -0.12 20.68
C GLY A 511 -9.18 -0.73 21.95
N LEU A 512 -8.35 -1.22 22.90
CA LEU A 512 -8.82 -1.90 24.11
C LEU A 512 -9.84 -1.09 24.96
N PRO A 513 -9.66 0.22 25.21
CA PRO A 513 -10.63 1.03 25.94
C PRO A 513 -12.02 1.00 25.25
N PHE A 514 -12.05 1.13 23.93
CA PHE A 514 -13.29 1.16 23.15
C PHE A 514 -14.00 -0.19 23.15
N VAL A 515 -13.26 -1.29 23.02
CA VAL A 515 -13.79 -2.66 23.14
C VAL A 515 -14.34 -2.92 24.55
N ARG A 516 -13.71 -2.39 25.60
CA ARG A 516 -14.23 -2.49 26.96
C ARG A 516 -15.50 -1.66 27.14
N LEU A 517 -15.53 -0.45 26.56
CA LEU A 517 -16.70 0.41 26.58
C LEU A 517 -17.89 -0.24 25.84
N ALA A 518 -17.66 -0.82 24.67
CA ALA A 518 -18.66 -1.53 23.90
C ALA A 518 -19.28 -2.69 24.73
N ARG A 519 -18.44 -3.55 25.30
CA ARG A 519 -18.88 -4.65 26.16
C ARG A 519 -19.62 -4.19 27.42
N TRP A 520 -19.20 -3.06 28.00
CA TRP A 520 -19.91 -2.46 29.14
C TRP A 520 -21.28 -1.93 28.72
N ALA A 521 -21.38 -1.22 27.58
CA ALA A 521 -22.64 -0.74 27.04
C ALA A 521 -23.60 -1.90 26.73
N GLU A 522 -23.12 -2.94 26.06
CA GLU A 522 -23.92 -4.17 25.81
C GLU A 522 -24.45 -4.80 27.09
N LYS A 523 -23.60 -4.93 28.11
CA LYS A 523 -24.03 -5.53 29.40
C LYS A 523 -25.04 -4.67 30.15
N ARG A 524 -24.89 -3.33 30.11
CA ARG A 524 -25.81 -2.41 30.82
C ARG A 524 -27.13 -2.22 30.08
N LEU A 525 -27.11 -2.27 28.76
CA LEU A 525 -28.27 -1.99 27.92
C LEU A 525 -29.00 -3.26 27.45
N ALA A 526 -28.37 -4.45 27.61
CA ALA A 526 -29.02 -5.73 27.31
C ALA A 526 -30.31 -5.86 28.12
N THR A 527 -31.43 -5.74 27.45
CA THR A 527 -32.76 -5.99 28.01
C THR A 527 -32.88 -7.46 28.39
N ASP A 528 -33.39 -7.73 29.57
CA ASP A 528 -33.50 -8.98 30.32
C ASP A 528 -33.45 -10.27 29.47
N LYS A 529 -32.44 -11.11 29.70
CA LYS A 529 -32.22 -12.41 29.02
C LYS A 529 -33.36 -13.41 29.21
N ARG A 530 -34.37 -13.13 30.08
CA ARG A 530 -35.48 -14.04 30.40
C ARG A 530 -36.40 -14.27 29.20
N VAL A 531 -36.60 -13.32 28.30
CA VAL A 531 -37.51 -13.47 27.15
C VAL A 531 -36.93 -14.37 26.05
N VAL A 532 -35.60 -14.29 25.82
CA VAL A 532 -34.93 -15.05 24.74
C VAL A 532 -34.76 -16.54 25.10
N VAL A 533 -34.54 -16.86 26.40
CA VAL A 533 -34.38 -18.24 26.87
C VAL A 533 -35.70 -19.00 26.85
N THR A 534 -36.82 -18.34 27.16
CA THR A 534 -38.15 -18.94 27.06
C THR A 534 -38.59 -19.22 25.63
N ALA A 535 -38.26 -18.32 24.69
CA ALA A 535 -38.52 -18.54 23.26
C ALA A 535 -37.69 -19.70 22.70
N LYS A 536 -36.40 -19.79 23.06
CA LYS A 536 -35.49 -20.84 22.59
C LYS A 536 -35.85 -22.23 23.18
N LYS A 537 -36.32 -22.31 24.44
CA LYS A 537 -36.82 -23.55 25.03
C LYS A 537 -38.14 -24.01 24.40
N ARG A 538 -39.00 -23.07 24.00
CA ARG A 538 -40.28 -23.39 23.33
C ARG A 538 -40.06 -23.84 21.87
N TRP A 539 -39.01 -23.39 21.21
CA TRP A 539 -38.69 -23.78 19.83
C TRP A 539 -37.94 -25.12 19.74
N LEU A 540 -37.25 -25.54 20.82
CA LEU A 540 -36.47 -26.79 20.86
C LEU A 540 -37.30 -28.01 21.38
N GLY A 541 -38.61 -27.88 21.56
CA GLY A 541 -39.50 -29.02 21.76
C GLY A 541 -39.12 -29.95 22.92
N VAL A 542 -38.45 -29.46 23.98
CA VAL A 542 -38.13 -30.29 25.15
C VAL A 542 -39.38 -30.43 25.99
N GLY A 543 -39.99 -31.60 25.86
CA GLY A 543 -41.27 -32.00 26.38
C GLY A 543 -41.46 -31.77 27.86
N ALA A 544 -42.69 -31.34 28.20
CA ALA A 544 -43.23 -31.50 29.51
C ALA A 544 -43.46 -33.01 29.76
N LYS A 545 -42.85 -33.53 30.82
CA LYS A 545 -43.23 -34.88 31.31
C LYS A 545 -44.66 -34.85 31.73
N PRO A 546 -45.48 -35.88 31.40
CA PRO A 546 -46.82 -36.06 32.00
C PRO A 546 -46.67 -36.40 33.48
N THR A 547 -47.36 -35.68 34.33
CA THR A 547 -47.62 -36.12 35.74
C THR A 547 -48.59 -37.24 35.71
N GLU A 548 -48.14 -38.44 36.06
CA GLU A 548 -48.97 -39.52 36.50
C GLU A 548 -49.51 -39.20 37.93
N GLY A 549 -50.79 -39.39 38.12
CA GLY A 549 -51.46 -39.35 39.38
C GLY A 549 -52.97 -39.20 39.20
#